data_cef0cd63c740fb6d1e12c3dbf44b41e4
#
_entry.id   cef0cd63c740fb6d1e12c3dbf44b41e4
#
_cell.length_a   1.000
_cell.length_b   1.000
_cell.length_c   1.000
_cell.angle_alpha   90.00
_cell.angle_beta   90.00
_cell.angle_gamma   90.00
#
_symmetry.space_group_name_H-M   'P 1'
#
loop_
_entity.id
_entity.type
_entity.pdbx_description
1 polymer ?
#
loop_
_entity_poly.entity_id
_entity_poly.type
_entity_poly.pdbx_seq_one_letter_code
_entity_poly.pdbx_strand_id
1 'polypeptide(L)'
;MNSAEKPLESLTEAIADACFSYLVQNPEDLQRFMAEAGYTPDTIGKAVGTRDLNLGMIEFFVRSEPLLLALCANAGWKPEQIASVWQRLNPEA
;
A
#
# COMPACT_ATOMS: atom_id res chain seq x y z
N MET A 1 -6.74 18.48 21.35
CA MET A 1 -6.59 17.56 20.23
C MET A 1 -5.43 17.97 19.35
N ASN A 2 -4.65 17.03 18.94
CA ASN A 2 -3.48 17.33 18.12
C ASN A 2 -3.85 17.32 16.65
N SER A 3 -3.91 18.47 16.03
CA SER A 3 -4.29 18.59 14.64
C SER A 3 -3.20 18.13 13.69
N ALA A 4 -1.98 17.92 14.19
CA ALA A 4 -0.89 17.47 13.34
C ALA A 4 -0.94 15.96 13.07
N GLU A 5 -1.69 15.23 13.89
CA GLU A 5 -1.82 13.78 13.70
C GLU A 5 -2.98 13.47 12.78
N LYS A 6 -2.71 12.66 11.78
CA LYS A 6 -3.76 12.23 10.85
C LYS A 6 -4.37 10.93 11.33
N PRO A 7 -5.68 10.75 11.11
CA PRO A 7 -6.32 9.47 11.44
C PRO A 7 -5.66 8.32 10.68
N LEU A 8 -5.68 7.15 11.29
CA LEU A 8 -5.12 5.96 10.68
C LEU A 8 -5.72 5.70 9.30
N GLU A 9 -7.01 5.91 9.14
CA GLU A 9 -7.67 5.69 7.85
C GLU A 9 -7.12 6.61 6.77
N SER A 10 -6.89 7.88 7.10
CA SER A 10 -6.35 8.84 6.14
C SER A 10 -4.94 8.45 5.72
N LEU A 11 -4.12 8.00 6.68
CA LEU A 11 -2.77 7.55 6.38
C LEU A 11 -2.80 6.30 5.52
N THR A 12 -3.70 5.37 5.83
CA THR A 12 -3.84 4.13 5.07
C THR A 12 -4.20 4.44 3.62
N GLU A 13 -5.15 5.34 3.40
CA GLU A 13 -5.56 5.70 2.06
C GLU A 13 -4.44 6.40 1.29
N ALA A 14 -3.71 7.29 1.96
CA ALA A 14 -2.61 7.99 1.30
C ALA A 14 -1.50 7.02 0.89
N ILE A 15 -1.16 6.06 1.77
CA ILE A 15 -0.15 5.07 1.46
C ILE A 15 -0.65 4.15 0.34
N ALA A 16 -1.91 3.75 0.39
CA ALA A 16 -2.48 2.90 -0.65
C ALA A 16 -2.47 3.60 -2.01
N ASP A 17 -2.77 4.90 -2.03
CA ASP A 17 -2.70 5.67 -3.27
C ASP A 17 -1.29 5.67 -3.84
N ALA A 18 -0.29 5.83 -2.98
CA ALA A 18 1.11 5.79 -3.40
C ALA A 18 1.46 4.41 -3.94
N CYS A 19 1.00 3.35 -3.29
CA CYS A 19 1.21 1.98 -3.76
C CYS A 19 0.61 1.77 -5.14
N PHE A 20 -0.62 2.20 -5.32
CA PHE A 20 -1.31 2.00 -6.59
C PHE A 20 -0.62 2.76 -7.72
N SER A 21 -0.23 4.02 -7.45
CA SER A 21 0.50 4.81 -8.44
C SER A 21 1.81 4.14 -8.84
N TYR A 22 2.53 3.60 -7.86
CA TYR A 22 3.77 2.90 -8.14
C TYR A 22 3.52 1.67 -9.02
N LEU A 23 2.50 0.88 -8.68
CA LEU A 23 2.21 -0.34 -9.43
C LEU A 23 1.79 -0.04 -10.86
N VAL A 24 1.00 1.02 -11.06
CA VAL A 24 0.59 1.41 -12.41
C VAL A 24 1.79 1.79 -13.27
N GLN A 25 2.81 2.39 -12.67
CA GLN A 25 4.02 2.79 -13.39
C GLN A 25 5.01 1.64 -13.53
N ASN A 26 4.77 0.52 -12.87
CA ASN A 26 5.67 -0.64 -12.89
C ASN A 26 4.86 -1.90 -13.20
N PRO A 27 4.53 -2.12 -14.48
CA PRO A 27 3.59 -3.19 -14.86
C PRO A 27 3.99 -4.58 -14.39
N GLU A 28 5.29 -4.88 -14.31
CA GLU A 28 5.71 -6.21 -13.85
C GLU A 28 5.36 -6.41 -12.39
N ASP A 29 5.54 -5.38 -11.58
CA ASP A 29 5.18 -5.46 -10.16
C ASP A 29 3.68 -5.52 -10.00
N LEU A 30 2.93 -4.80 -10.85
CA LEU A 30 1.48 -4.85 -10.82
C LEU A 30 0.99 -6.28 -11.14
N GLN A 31 1.57 -6.90 -12.16
CA GLN A 31 1.19 -8.26 -12.51
C GLN A 31 1.47 -9.23 -11.37
N ARG A 32 2.61 -9.07 -10.72
CA ARG A 32 2.97 -9.93 -9.60
C ARG A 32 2.00 -9.73 -8.44
N PHE A 33 1.67 -8.48 -8.15
CA PHE A 33 0.69 -8.19 -7.09
C PHE A 33 -0.64 -8.85 -7.42
N MET A 34 -1.13 -8.67 -8.64
CA MET A 34 -2.42 -9.24 -9.04
C MET A 34 -2.42 -10.76 -8.90
N ALA A 35 -1.33 -11.40 -9.33
CA ALA A 35 -1.24 -12.85 -9.25
C ALA A 35 -1.24 -13.33 -7.79
N GLU A 36 -0.50 -12.65 -6.93
CA GLU A 36 -0.41 -13.05 -5.52
C GLU A 36 -1.70 -12.79 -4.76
N ALA A 37 -2.37 -11.69 -5.09
CA ALA A 37 -3.57 -11.29 -4.37
C ALA A 37 -4.85 -11.87 -4.98
N GLY A 38 -4.75 -12.49 -6.16
CA GLY A 38 -5.90 -13.10 -6.79
C GLY A 38 -6.76 -12.15 -7.59
N TYR A 39 -6.20 -11.04 -8.05
CA TYR A 39 -6.93 -10.09 -8.88
C TYR A 39 -6.68 -10.33 -10.36
N THR A 40 -7.68 -10.02 -11.16
CA THR A 40 -7.56 -9.92 -12.62
C THR A 40 -7.67 -8.45 -12.99
N PRO A 41 -7.33 -8.06 -14.23
CA PRO A 41 -7.52 -6.66 -14.63
C PRO A 41 -8.95 -6.16 -14.40
N ASP A 42 -9.93 -7.03 -14.59
CA ASP A 42 -11.34 -6.68 -14.37
C ASP A 42 -11.62 -6.45 -12.88
N THR A 43 -11.21 -7.41 -12.04
CA THR A 43 -11.57 -7.37 -10.63
C THR A 43 -10.78 -6.31 -9.87
N ILE A 44 -9.52 -6.03 -10.27
CA ILE A 44 -8.75 -5.01 -9.57
C ILE A 44 -9.34 -3.63 -9.81
N GLY A 45 -9.85 -3.38 -11.03
CA GLY A 45 -10.50 -2.10 -11.31
C GLY A 45 -11.71 -1.85 -10.42
N LYS A 46 -12.46 -2.91 -10.14
CA LYS A 46 -13.64 -2.80 -9.28
C LYS A 46 -13.26 -2.69 -7.81
N ALA A 47 -12.07 -3.11 -7.44
CA ALA A 47 -11.63 -3.10 -6.05
C ALA A 47 -10.97 -1.78 -5.63
N VAL A 48 -10.67 -0.91 -6.60
CA VAL A 48 -10.02 0.37 -6.29
C VAL A 48 -10.87 1.15 -5.29
N GLY A 49 -10.21 1.60 -4.22
CA GLY A 49 -10.88 2.32 -3.16
C GLY A 49 -11.42 1.45 -2.03
N THR A 50 -11.40 0.12 -2.20
CA THR A 50 -11.84 -0.75 -1.12
C THR A 50 -10.72 -0.96 -0.10
N ARG A 51 -11.15 -1.23 1.14
CA ARG A 51 -10.19 -1.49 2.20
C ARG A 51 -9.36 -2.74 1.92
N ASP A 52 -9.99 -3.78 1.37
CA ASP A 52 -9.29 -5.02 1.09
C ASP A 52 -8.14 -4.80 0.12
N LEU A 53 -8.37 -4.05 -0.95
CA LEU A 53 -7.29 -3.78 -1.90
C LEU A 53 -6.22 -2.92 -1.25
N ASN A 54 -6.62 -1.89 -0.50
CA ASN A 54 -5.66 -1.01 0.15
C ASN A 54 -4.74 -1.79 1.09
N LEU A 55 -5.30 -2.65 1.92
CA LEU A 55 -4.52 -3.45 2.86
C LEU A 55 -3.62 -4.44 2.11
N GLY A 56 -4.16 -5.05 1.05
CA GLY A 56 -3.38 -6.00 0.26
C GLY A 56 -2.17 -5.35 -0.40
N MET A 57 -2.35 -4.14 -0.93
CA MET A 57 -1.23 -3.41 -1.54
C MET A 57 -0.17 -3.06 -0.52
N ILE A 58 -0.58 -2.55 0.63
CA ILE A 58 0.38 -2.18 1.67
C ILE A 58 1.16 -3.41 2.12
N GLU A 59 0.48 -4.53 2.30
CA GLU A 59 1.14 -5.77 2.68
C GLU A 59 2.16 -6.20 1.63
N PHE A 60 1.81 -6.10 0.35
CA PHE A 60 2.69 -6.48 -0.74
C PHE A 60 4.02 -5.71 -0.65
N PHE A 61 3.95 -4.42 -0.39
CA PHE A 61 5.15 -3.59 -0.29
C PHE A 61 5.92 -3.85 1.01
N VAL A 62 5.21 -4.00 2.12
CA VAL A 62 5.85 -4.21 3.41
C VAL A 62 6.63 -5.52 3.45
N ARG A 63 6.17 -6.53 2.72
CA ARG A 63 6.82 -7.83 2.71
C ARG A 63 8.06 -7.89 1.84
N SER A 64 8.35 -6.85 1.08
CA SER A 64 9.53 -6.80 0.21
C SER A 64 10.30 -5.52 0.48
N GLU A 65 11.45 -5.65 1.15
CA GLU A 65 12.23 -4.46 1.46
C GLU A 65 12.62 -3.67 0.22
N PRO A 66 13.10 -4.30 -0.86
CA PRO A 66 13.43 -3.51 -2.05
C PRO A 66 12.24 -2.73 -2.61
N LEU A 67 11.05 -3.34 -2.61
CA LEU A 67 9.86 -2.64 -3.10
C LEU A 67 9.47 -1.51 -2.16
N LEU A 68 9.54 -1.76 -0.86
CA LEU A 68 9.18 -0.73 0.11
C LEU A 68 10.11 0.47 -0.03
N LEU A 69 11.41 0.24 -0.18
CA LEU A 69 12.36 1.33 -0.34
C LEU A 69 12.13 2.09 -1.63
N ALA A 70 11.83 1.38 -2.72
CA ALA A 70 11.55 2.03 -4.00
C ALA A 70 10.28 2.89 -3.92
N LEU A 71 9.26 2.39 -3.25
CA LEU A 71 8.03 3.15 -3.04
C LEU A 71 8.30 4.43 -2.25
N CYS A 72 9.06 4.29 -1.18
CA CYS A 72 9.36 5.42 -0.31
C CYS A 72 10.16 6.48 -1.04
N ALA A 73 11.15 6.07 -1.83
CA ALA A 73 11.96 7.01 -2.59
C ALA A 73 11.11 7.75 -3.63
N ASN A 74 10.15 7.06 -4.24
CA ASN A 74 9.34 7.63 -5.29
C ASN A 74 8.25 8.55 -4.75
N ALA A 75 7.65 8.18 -3.63
CA ALA A 75 6.47 8.85 -3.11
C ALA A 75 6.74 9.78 -1.93
N GLY A 76 7.98 9.83 -1.46
CA GLY A 76 8.33 10.72 -0.35
C GLY A 76 7.95 10.20 1.03
N TRP A 77 7.71 8.91 1.17
CA TRP A 77 7.43 8.30 2.46
C TRP A 77 8.71 7.75 3.07
N LYS A 78 8.70 7.62 4.40
CA LYS A 78 9.78 6.92 5.10
C LYS A 78 9.34 5.48 5.38
N PRO A 79 10.26 4.51 5.28
CA PRO A 79 9.88 3.12 5.54
C PRO A 79 9.24 2.93 6.92
N GLU A 80 9.75 3.62 7.94
CA GLU A 80 9.20 3.52 9.29
C GLU A 80 7.75 3.99 9.36
N GLN A 81 7.40 4.98 8.57
CA GLN A 81 6.03 5.47 8.55
C GLN A 81 5.08 4.40 8.05
N ILE A 82 5.46 3.74 6.97
CA ILE A 82 4.62 2.70 6.38
C ILE A 82 4.57 1.49 7.30
N ALA A 83 5.72 1.09 7.85
CA ALA A 83 5.76 -0.05 8.77
C ALA A 83 4.91 0.22 10.01
N SER A 84 4.95 1.44 10.53
CA SER A 84 4.16 1.81 11.70
C SER A 84 2.67 1.72 11.41
N VAL A 85 2.24 2.23 10.26
CA VAL A 85 0.83 2.14 9.88
C VAL A 85 0.42 0.68 9.72
N TRP A 86 1.27 -0.13 9.07
CA TRP A 86 0.97 -1.55 8.89
C TRP A 86 0.79 -2.26 10.23
N GLN A 87 1.66 -1.97 11.19
CA GLN A 87 1.56 -2.59 12.52
C GLN A 87 0.27 -2.18 13.22
N ARG A 88 -0.15 -0.93 13.07
CA ARG A 88 -1.40 -0.48 13.68
C ARG A 88 -2.61 -1.13 13.04
N LEU A 89 -2.52 -1.48 11.75
CA LEU A 89 -3.59 -2.18 11.04
C LEU A 89 -3.61 -3.67 11.37
N ASN A 90 -2.46 -4.22 11.78
CA ASN A 90 -2.30 -5.64 12.05
C ASN A 90 -1.58 -5.84 13.38
N PRO A 91 -2.24 -5.51 14.49
CA PRO A 91 -1.55 -5.53 15.79
C PRO A 91 -1.09 -6.90 16.23
N GLU A 92 -1.62 -7.95 15.62
CA GLU A 92 -1.22 -9.32 15.97
C GLU A 92 -0.17 -9.90 15.03
N ALA A 93 0.26 -9.14 14.05
CA ALA A 93 1.25 -9.63 13.09
C ALA A 93 2.66 -9.57 13.64
#